data_3453e135231a20a61aa55152684fc883
#
_entry.id   3453e135231a20a61aa55152684fc883
#
_cell.length_a   1.000
_cell.length_b   1.000
_cell.length_c   1.000
_cell.angle_alpha   90.00
_cell.angle_beta   90.00
_cell.angle_gamma   90.00
#
_symmetry.space_group_name_H-M   'P 1'
#
loop_
_entity.id
_entity.type
_entity.pdbx_description
1 polymer ?
#
loop_
_entity_poly.entity_id
_entity_poly.type
_entity_poly.pdbx_seq_one_letter_code
_entity_poly.pdbx_strand_id
1 'polypeptide(L)'
;FCVVVACCLPPLAVWSRTDKPANIEDAHTFEHLWQATPADQRRALPNNSAPPERRLPRMQLPPLPPQKEGSIRRVMLPEGVKAVALTFDLCELATTTTGYDADAINFLRREHIPATLFMGGKWMRTHAERAKQVMADPLFEIGNHAWSHGNFGIMDPQNMRDQALWTQAEYEILRGEILRGAAEKGASLPDIAAVPNLFRLPYGR
;
A
#
# COMPACT_ATOMS: atom_id res chain seq x y z
N PHE A 1 16.29 4.81 0.24
CA PHE A 1 15.48 4.59 -0.98
C PHE A 1 15.94 3.28 -1.60
N CYS A 2 15.11 2.27 -1.58
CA CYS A 2 15.40 1.00 -2.24
C CYS A 2 14.47 0.89 -3.45
N VAL A 3 15.02 0.93 -4.66
CA VAL A 3 14.28 0.68 -5.90
C VAL A 3 14.31 -0.83 -6.13
N VAL A 4 13.18 -1.48 -6.03
CA VAL A 4 13.03 -2.89 -6.37
C VAL A 4 11.98 -3.02 -7.46
N VAL A 5 12.38 -3.57 -8.59
CA VAL A 5 11.51 -3.87 -9.73
C VAL A 5 10.82 -5.20 -9.48
N ALA A 6 9.51 -5.20 -9.34
CA ALA A 6 8.70 -6.41 -9.38
C ALA A 6 7.57 -6.21 -10.39
N CYS A 7 7.54 -7.02 -11.41
CA CYS A 7 6.50 -7.02 -12.43
C CYS A 7 5.88 -8.41 -12.54
N CYS A 8 4.59 -8.53 -12.28
CA CYS A 8 3.70 -9.55 -12.84
C CYS A 8 2.34 -8.92 -13.01
N LEU A 9 2.10 -8.32 -14.16
CA LEU A 9 0.79 -7.81 -14.56
C LEU A 9 0.22 -8.72 -15.67
N PRO A 10 -1.12 -8.90 -15.70
CA PRO A 10 -1.81 -9.30 -16.93
C PRO A 10 -1.47 -8.27 -18.04
N PRO A 11 -1.76 -8.55 -19.33
CA PRO A 11 -1.21 -7.77 -20.43
C PRO A 11 -1.42 -6.30 -20.21
N LEU A 12 -0.30 -5.58 -20.22
CA LEU A 12 -0.13 -4.17 -19.98
C LEU A 12 -1.27 -3.36 -20.62
N ALA A 13 -2.09 -2.76 -19.79
CA ALA A 13 -2.66 -1.48 -20.15
C ALA A 13 -1.45 -0.53 -20.25
N VAL A 14 -0.95 -0.37 -21.45
CA VAL A 14 -0.06 0.75 -21.77
C VAL A 14 -0.87 1.98 -21.45
N TRP A 15 -0.55 2.65 -20.37
CA TRP A 15 -1.12 3.95 -20.06
C TRP A 15 -0.69 4.89 -21.19
N SER A 16 -1.56 5.00 -22.19
CA SER A 16 -1.46 6.02 -23.21
C SER A 16 -1.71 7.35 -22.51
N ARG A 17 -0.88 8.33 -22.78
CA ARG A 17 -0.96 9.71 -22.27
C ARG A 17 -2.29 10.41 -22.58
N THR A 18 -3.27 9.74 -23.15
CA THR A 18 -4.54 10.28 -23.64
C THR A 18 -5.75 9.94 -22.77
N ASP A 19 -5.64 9.02 -21.81
CA ASP A 19 -6.76 8.72 -20.92
C ASP A 19 -6.76 9.71 -19.74
N LYS A 20 -7.35 10.88 -19.98
CA LYS A 20 -7.77 11.75 -18.87
C LYS A 20 -8.74 10.96 -18.00
N PRO A 21 -8.50 10.83 -16.67
CA PRO A 21 -9.50 10.29 -15.79
C PRO A 21 -10.77 11.14 -15.95
N ALA A 22 -11.90 10.45 -16.12
CA ALA A 22 -13.19 11.10 -16.14
C ALA A 22 -13.38 11.83 -14.80
N ASN A 23 -13.69 13.14 -14.87
CA ASN A 23 -13.97 14.07 -13.79
C ASN A 23 -12.78 14.56 -12.94
N ILE A 24 -12.10 15.57 -13.47
CA ILE A 24 -11.19 16.44 -12.73
C ILE A 24 -11.91 17.25 -11.62
N GLU A 25 -13.23 17.41 -11.70
CA GLU A 25 -14.01 18.18 -10.71
C GLU A 25 -14.06 17.48 -9.35
N ASP A 26 -14.02 16.15 -9.29
CA ASP A 26 -13.96 15.42 -8.03
C ASP A 26 -12.57 15.46 -7.35
N ALA A 27 -11.50 15.68 -8.10
CA ALA A 27 -10.17 15.81 -7.56
C ALA A 27 -10.01 17.06 -6.67
N HIS A 28 -10.66 18.15 -7.01
CA HIS A 28 -10.62 19.39 -6.22
C HIS A 28 -11.32 19.27 -4.87
N THR A 29 -12.32 18.39 -4.75
CA THR A 29 -13.06 18.19 -3.50
C THR A 29 -12.21 17.49 -2.42
N PHE A 30 -11.14 16.80 -2.81
CA PHE A 30 -10.25 16.07 -1.90
C PHE A 30 -8.89 16.74 -1.66
N GLU A 31 -8.59 17.85 -2.31
CA GLU A 31 -7.27 18.49 -2.15
C GLU A 31 -6.97 18.90 -0.71
N HIS A 32 -7.98 19.36 0.05
CA HIS A 32 -7.79 19.68 1.45
C HIS A 32 -7.40 18.46 2.31
N LEU A 33 -7.80 17.25 1.91
CA LEU A 33 -7.46 16.02 2.59
C LEU A 33 -5.99 15.62 2.38
N TRP A 34 -5.35 16.13 1.33
CA TRP A 34 -3.96 15.85 0.98
C TRP A 34 -2.97 16.88 1.56
N GLN A 35 -3.46 17.91 2.23
CA GLN A 35 -2.58 18.88 2.86
C GLN A 35 -1.83 18.24 4.02
N ALA A 36 -0.52 18.51 4.08
CA ALA A 36 0.30 18.09 5.22
C ALA A 36 -0.23 18.72 6.51
N THR A 37 -0.31 17.90 7.55
CA THR A 37 -0.69 18.34 8.90
C THR A 37 0.45 18.10 9.88
N PRO A 38 0.52 18.83 11.01
CA PRO A 38 1.50 18.52 12.06
C PRO A 38 1.42 17.09 12.57
N ALA A 39 0.25 16.44 12.46
CA ALA A 39 0.06 15.04 12.84
C ALA A 39 0.83 14.09 11.92
N ASP A 40 0.94 14.40 10.64
CA ASP A 40 1.62 13.56 9.65
C ASP A 40 3.12 13.43 9.92
N GLN A 41 3.72 14.45 10.53
CA GLN A 41 5.16 14.49 10.82
C GLN A 41 5.51 13.94 12.22
N ARG A 42 4.53 13.52 12.99
CA ARG A 42 4.78 13.00 14.34
C ARG A 42 5.50 11.65 14.27
N ARG A 43 6.70 11.61 14.85
CA ARG A 43 7.53 10.41 14.97
C ARG A 43 7.55 9.80 16.38
N ALA A 44 6.84 10.42 17.32
CA ALA A 44 6.82 10.03 18.72
C ALA A 44 5.39 9.96 19.27
N LEU A 45 4.51 9.29 18.55
CA LEU A 45 3.19 8.93 19.07
C LEU A 45 3.32 7.78 20.06
N PRO A 46 2.40 7.66 21.04
CA PRO A 46 2.35 6.48 21.88
C PRO A 46 2.29 5.22 21.01
N ASN A 47 3.22 4.31 21.25
CA ASN A 47 3.33 3.11 20.45
C ASN A 47 2.15 2.17 20.75
N ASN A 48 1.26 1.96 19.79
CA ASN A 48 0.23 0.94 19.86
C ASN A 48 0.68 -0.30 19.07
N SER A 49 1.32 -1.24 19.75
CA SER A 49 1.75 -2.50 19.18
C SER A 49 0.66 -3.59 19.18
N ALA A 50 -0.56 -3.28 19.62
CA ALA A 50 -1.65 -4.24 19.63
C ALA A 50 -1.93 -4.77 18.22
N PRO A 51 -2.29 -6.06 18.08
CA PRO A 51 -2.71 -6.62 16.80
C PRO A 51 -3.99 -5.95 16.31
N PRO A 52 -4.38 -6.12 15.02
CA PRO A 52 -5.64 -5.61 14.51
C PRO A 52 -6.82 -6.21 15.28
N GLU A 53 -7.95 -5.49 15.28
CA GLU A 53 -9.19 -5.98 15.88
C GLU A 53 -9.60 -7.33 15.31
N ARG A 54 -9.39 -7.51 14.01
CA ARG A 54 -9.57 -8.75 13.30
C ARG A 54 -8.20 -9.26 12.81
N ARG A 55 -7.76 -10.36 13.41
CA ARG A 55 -6.44 -10.94 13.12
C ARG A 55 -6.39 -11.79 11.85
N LEU A 56 -7.53 -12.34 11.43
CA LEU A 56 -7.60 -13.17 10.23
C LEU A 56 -8.25 -12.39 9.08
N PRO A 57 -7.66 -12.38 7.90
CA PRO A 57 -8.29 -11.84 6.71
C PRO A 57 -9.60 -12.58 6.38
N ARG A 58 -10.53 -11.88 5.74
CA ARG A 58 -11.74 -12.50 5.18
C ARG A 58 -11.47 -13.15 3.83
N MET A 59 -10.61 -12.51 3.05
CA MET A 59 -10.20 -13.03 1.76
C MET A 59 -9.04 -14.01 1.94
N GLN A 60 -9.20 -15.21 1.37
CA GLN A 60 -8.12 -16.17 1.25
C GLN A 60 -7.53 -16.07 -0.16
N LEU A 61 -6.24 -15.82 -0.23
CA LEU A 61 -5.54 -15.88 -1.51
C LEU A 61 -5.40 -17.34 -1.96
N PRO A 62 -5.54 -17.61 -3.25
CA PRO A 62 -5.26 -18.95 -3.77
C PRO A 62 -3.78 -19.28 -3.55
N PRO A 63 -3.43 -20.58 -3.45
CA PRO A 63 -2.04 -21.00 -3.41
C PRO A 63 -1.26 -20.42 -4.60
N LEU A 64 -0.02 -20.04 -4.35
CA LEU A 64 0.85 -19.61 -5.44
C LEU A 64 1.12 -20.77 -6.39
N PRO A 65 1.07 -20.54 -7.71
CA PRO A 65 1.56 -21.53 -8.66
C PRO A 65 3.04 -21.84 -8.38
N PRO A 66 3.48 -23.10 -8.53
CA PRO A 66 4.87 -23.50 -8.24
C PRO A 66 5.92 -22.61 -8.91
N GLN A 67 5.62 -22.10 -10.11
CA GLN A 67 6.52 -21.23 -10.87
C GLN A 67 6.67 -19.82 -10.25
N LYS A 68 5.79 -19.47 -9.33
CA LYS A 68 5.81 -18.18 -8.58
C LYS A 68 6.22 -18.33 -7.13
N GLU A 69 6.59 -19.54 -6.73
CA GLU A 69 7.16 -19.76 -5.40
C GLU A 69 8.56 -19.13 -5.31
N GLY A 70 8.82 -18.47 -4.20
CA GLY A 70 10.08 -17.79 -3.93
C GLY A 70 10.05 -16.28 -4.15
N SER A 71 11.19 -15.65 -3.93
CA SER A 71 11.33 -14.19 -4.04
C SER A 71 11.56 -13.77 -5.49
N ILE A 72 10.77 -12.84 -5.98
CA ILE A 72 11.02 -12.17 -7.26
C ILE A 72 12.10 -11.09 -7.03
N ARG A 73 13.28 -11.29 -7.57
CA ARG A 73 14.42 -10.36 -7.42
C ARG A 73 14.81 -9.64 -8.70
N ARG A 74 14.32 -10.12 -9.83
CA ARG A 74 14.61 -9.56 -11.16
C ARG A 74 13.42 -9.76 -12.06
N VAL A 75 13.24 -8.83 -12.97
CA VAL A 75 12.25 -8.89 -14.04
C VAL A 75 12.98 -8.71 -15.36
N MET A 76 12.66 -9.55 -16.33
CA MET A 76 13.14 -9.39 -17.70
C MET A 76 12.14 -8.52 -18.45
N LEU A 77 12.59 -7.36 -18.88
CA LEU A 77 11.78 -6.49 -19.73
C LEU A 77 11.97 -6.90 -21.20
N PRO A 78 10.96 -6.67 -22.05
CA PRO A 78 11.10 -6.84 -23.50
C PRO A 78 12.27 -6.01 -24.02
N GLU A 79 12.88 -6.47 -25.14
CA GLU A 79 13.98 -5.75 -25.76
C GLU A 79 13.59 -4.31 -26.14
N GLY A 80 14.48 -3.36 -25.82
CA GLY A 80 14.24 -1.93 -26.07
C GLY A 80 13.37 -1.23 -25.02
N VAL A 81 12.71 -1.96 -24.13
CA VAL A 81 11.91 -1.37 -23.03
C VAL A 81 12.82 -0.96 -21.89
N LYS A 82 12.75 0.32 -21.51
CA LYS A 82 13.36 0.86 -20.29
C LYS A 82 12.26 1.35 -19.37
N ALA A 83 12.17 0.77 -18.18
CA ALA A 83 11.18 1.14 -17.20
C ALA A 83 11.79 1.25 -15.80
N VAL A 84 11.22 2.12 -14.97
CA VAL A 84 11.54 2.25 -13.55
C VAL A 84 10.25 2.10 -12.78
N ALA A 85 10.24 1.24 -11.76
CA ALA A 85 9.14 1.17 -10.81
C ALA A 85 9.53 1.97 -9.56
N LEU A 86 8.74 3.00 -9.25
CA LEU A 86 8.88 3.73 -8.00
C LEU A 86 8.13 2.98 -6.91
N THR A 87 8.81 2.75 -5.80
CA THR A 87 8.22 2.06 -4.66
C THR A 87 8.62 2.73 -3.35
N PHE A 88 7.69 2.78 -2.40
CA PHE A 88 7.88 3.38 -1.09
C PHE A 88 7.45 2.39 -0.01
N ASP A 89 8.19 2.36 1.09
CA ASP A 89 7.88 1.56 2.26
C ASP A 89 7.34 2.51 3.35
N LEU A 90 6.06 2.35 3.68
CA LEU A 90 5.37 3.10 4.73
C LEU A 90 5.15 2.14 5.91
N CYS A 91 6.06 2.15 6.87
CA CYS A 91 6.06 1.17 7.93
C CYS A 91 6.49 1.74 9.28
N GLU A 92 6.14 1.02 10.33
CA GLU A 92 6.51 1.30 11.72
C GLU A 92 7.10 0.06 12.36
N LEU A 93 8.14 0.26 13.18
CA LEU A 93 8.64 -0.81 14.03
C LEU A 93 7.68 -1.11 15.19
N ALA A 94 7.84 -2.26 15.83
CA ALA A 94 7.03 -2.62 17.00
C ALA A 94 7.11 -1.58 18.13
N THR A 95 8.23 -0.87 18.23
CA THR A 95 8.54 0.05 19.32
C THR A 95 8.48 1.54 18.96
N THR A 96 8.32 1.86 17.68
CA THR A 96 8.35 3.25 17.20
C THR A 96 7.24 3.54 16.22
N THR A 97 6.89 4.81 16.12
CA THR A 97 6.01 5.34 15.08
C THR A 97 6.82 6.14 14.07
N THR A 98 6.30 6.25 12.86
CA THR A 98 6.87 7.08 11.79
C THR A 98 5.84 8.08 11.31
N GLY A 99 6.28 9.08 10.56
CA GLY A 99 5.39 10.05 9.95
C GLY A 99 4.88 9.59 8.58
N TYR A 100 4.17 10.49 7.94
CA TYR A 100 3.70 10.42 6.57
C TYR A 100 4.33 11.57 5.78
N ASP A 101 4.97 11.26 4.67
CA ASP A 101 5.56 12.26 3.78
C ASP A 101 4.51 12.76 2.76
N ALA A 102 3.70 13.73 3.20
CA ALA A 102 2.66 14.31 2.37
C ALA A 102 3.24 15.03 1.13
N ASP A 103 4.43 15.64 1.25
CA ASP A 103 5.04 16.37 0.14
C ASP A 103 5.45 15.42 -0.99
N ALA A 104 6.05 14.28 -0.65
CA ALA A 104 6.40 13.25 -1.63
C ALA A 104 5.16 12.68 -2.32
N ILE A 105 4.14 12.31 -1.57
CA ILE A 105 2.90 11.77 -2.13
C ILE A 105 2.19 12.82 -3.00
N ASN A 106 2.08 14.07 -2.54
CA ASN A 106 1.47 15.14 -3.31
C ASN A 106 2.26 15.49 -4.58
N PHE A 107 3.61 15.38 -4.54
CA PHE A 107 4.43 15.52 -5.74
C PHE A 107 4.08 14.44 -6.77
N LEU A 108 4.03 13.16 -6.38
CA LEU A 108 3.66 12.07 -7.27
C LEU A 108 2.28 12.27 -7.90
N ARG A 109 1.30 12.72 -7.11
CA ARG A 109 -0.05 12.99 -7.59
C ARG A 109 -0.06 14.16 -8.61
N ARG A 110 0.59 15.26 -8.29
CA ARG A 110 0.65 16.43 -9.16
C ARG A 110 1.31 16.14 -10.51
N GLU A 111 2.38 15.35 -10.46
CA GLU A 111 3.14 14.96 -11.66
C GLU A 111 2.57 13.70 -12.35
N HIS A 112 1.46 13.14 -11.85
CA HIS A 112 0.84 11.92 -12.35
C HIS A 112 1.83 10.74 -12.45
N ILE A 113 2.68 10.58 -11.44
CA ILE A 113 3.68 9.51 -11.38
C ILE A 113 3.13 8.33 -10.58
N PRO A 114 2.86 7.18 -11.22
CA PRO A 114 2.40 6.00 -10.49
C PRO A 114 3.48 5.42 -9.60
N ALA A 115 3.07 4.87 -8.45
CA ALA A 115 3.98 4.22 -7.52
C ALA A 115 3.31 3.04 -6.80
N THR A 116 4.14 2.10 -6.31
CA THR A 116 3.70 1.06 -5.40
C THR A 116 4.04 1.45 -3.97
N LEU A 117 3.04 1.47 -3.10
CA LEU A 117 3.21 1.79 -1.68
C LEU A 117 3.12 0.50 -0.86
N PHE A 118 4.24 0.03 -0.32
CA PHE A 118 4.25 -1.11 0.59
C PHE A 118 3.94 -0.64 2.00
N MET A 119 2.72 -0.90 2.44
CA MET A 119 2.22 -0.41 3.74
C MET A 119 2.29 -1.48 4.81
N GLY A 120 2.89 -1.14 5.95
CA GLY A 120 2.84 -1.92 7.17
C GLY A 120 1.50 -1.77 7.88
N GLY A 121 0.99 -2.87 8.47
CA GLY A 121 -0.32 -2.85 9.11
C GLY A 121 -0.41 -1.90 10.29
N LYS A 122 0.63 -1.84 11.10
CA LYS A 122 0.71 -0.89 12.22
C LYS A 122 0.71 0.56 11.73
N TRP A 123 1.43 0.86 10.63
CA TRP A 123 1.43 2.18 10.02
C TRP A 123 0.03 2.54 9.49
N MET A 124 -0.65 1.61 8.81
CA MET A 124 -2.03 1.82 8.35
C MET A 124 -2.97 2.17 9.51
N ARG A 125 -2.82 1.52 10.66
CA ARG A 125 -3.59 1.84 11.87
C ARG A 125 -3.26 3.22 12.42
N THR A 126 -1.99 3.57 12.52
CA THR A 126 -1.54 4.86 13.04
C THR A 126 -1.99 6.00 12.13
N HIS A 127 -1.99 5.78 10.82
CA HIS A 127 -2.31 6.77 9.80
C HIS A 127 -3.54 6.37 8.96
N ALA A 128 -4.62 5.93 9.62
CA ALA A 128 -5.78 5.34 8.94
C ALA A 128 -6.37 6.24 7.84
N GLU A 129 -6.49 7.55 8.10
CA GLU A 129 -7.02 8.48 7.09
C GLU A 129 -6.10 8.61 5.88
N ARG A 130 -4.78 8.66 6.10
CA ARG A 130 -3.79 8.72 5.01
C ARG A 130 -3.74 7.41 4.23
N ALA A 131 -3.80 6.28 4.93
CA ALA A 131 -3.89 4.97 4.30
C ALA A 131 -5.14 4.88 3.41
N LYS A 132 -6.31 5.30 3.89
CA LYS A 132 -7.55 5.33 3.09
C LYS A 132 -7.43 6.23 1.86
N GLN A 133 -6.80 7.40 1.98
CA GLN A 133 -6.58 8.31 0.86
C GLN A 133 -5.75 7.66 -0.25
N VAL A 134 -4.57 7.12 0.08
CA VAL A 134 -3.71 6.49 -0.92
C VAL A 134 -4.30 5.20 -1.48
N MET A 135 -5.08 4.45 -0.71
CA MET A 135 -5.81 3.27 -1.18
C MET A 135 -6.91 3.61 -2.19
N ALA A 136 -7.53 4.78 -2.05
CA ALA A 136 -8.59 5.25 -2.94
C ALA A 136 -8.05 5.98 -4.18
N ASP A 137 -6.77 6.30 -4.24
CA ASP A 137 -6.15 6.98 -5.38
C ASP A 137 -5.66 5.93 -6.41
N PRO A 138 -6.19 5.93 -7.65
CA PRO A 138 -5.82 4.95 -8.68
C PRO A 138 -4.37 5.06 -9.14
N LEU A 139 -3.65 6.10 -8.73
CA LEU A 139 -2.24 6.29 -9.04
C LEU A 139 -1.34 5.33 -8.27
N PHE A 140 -1.84 4.81 -7.12
CA PHE A 140 -1.04 4.00 -6.22
C PHE A 140 -1.50 2.55 -6.16
N GLU A 141 -0.55 1.63 -6.37
CA GLU A 141 -0.73 0.23 -6.05
C GLU A 141 -0.32 -0.02 -4.60
N ILE A 142 -1.14 -0.74 -3.85
CA ILE A 142 -0.86 -1.04 -2.44
C ILE A 142 -0.30 -2.46 -2.31
N GLY A 143 0.87 -2.56 -1.68
CA GLY A 143 1.50 -3.80 -1.28
C GLY A 143 1.51 -3.98 0.24
N ASN A 144 1.67 -5.21 0.69
CA ASN A 144 1.80 -5.59 2.09
C ASN A 144 3.28 -5.55 2.52
N HIS A 145 3.58 -4.87 3.64
CA HIS A 145 4.94 -4.75 4.18
C HIS A 145 5.07 -5.27 5.61
N ALA A 146 4.33 -6.29 5.94
CA ALA A 146 4.25 -6.88 7.27
C ALA A 146 3.65 -5.93 8.33
N TRP A 147 3.29 -6.47 9.51
CA TRP A 147 2.59 -5.69 10.53
C TRP A 147 3.44 -4.60 11.16
N SER A 148 4.57 -4.95 11.71
CA SER A 148 5.45 -4.06 12.47
C SER A 148 6.90 -4.14 12.00
N HIS A 149 7.10 -4.32 10.70
CA HIS A 149 8.41 -4.40 10.06
C HIS A 149 9.33 -5.45 10.72
N GLY A 150 8.76 -6.59 11.08
CA GLY A 150 9.51 -7.68 11.72
C GLY A 150 10.57 -8.30 10.80
N ASN A 151 11.67 -8.74 11.39
CA ASN A 151 12.73 -9.40 10.63
C ASN A 151 12.41 -10.89 10.44
N PHE A 152 11.92 -11.25 9.26
CA PHE A 152 11.51 -12.61 8.91
C PHE A 152 12.67 -13.60 8.97
N GLY A 153 13.92 -13.15 8.78
CA GLY A 153 15.11 -14.03 8.86
C GLY A 153 15.39 -14.59 10.26
N ILE A 154 14.76 -14.06 11.30
CA ILE A 154 14.95 -14.49 12.70
C ILE A 154 13.64 -14.76 13.44
N MET A 155 12.49 -14.62 12.76
CA MET A 155 11.18 -14.92 13.32
C MET A 155 10.83 -16.39 13.19
N ASP A 156 10.04 -16.89 14.14
CA ASP A 156 9.39 -18.19 13.97
C ASP A 156 8.27 -18.12 12.90
N PRO A 157 7.90 -19.28 12.32
CA PRO A 157 6.92 -19.31 11.21
C PRO A 157 5.54 -18.75 11.58
N GLN A 158 5.10 -18.89 12.84
CA GLN A 158 3.79 -18.37 13.26
C GLN A 158 3.81 -16.85 13.28
N ASN A 159 4.84 -16.25 13.86
CA ASN A 159 5.00 -14.80 13.87
C ASN A 159 5.15 -14.23 12.44
N MET A 160 5.85 -14.92 11.53
CA MET A 160 5.89 -14.51 10.12
C MET A 160 4.49 -14.47 9.50
N ARG A 161 3.68 -15.51 9.71
CA ARG A 161 2.29 -15.54 9.23
C ARG A 161 1.46 -14.40 9.81
N ASP A 162 1.57 -14.17 11.10
CA ASP A 162 0.83 -13.11 11.79
C ASP A 162 1.20 -11.74 11.25
N GLN A 163 2.46 -11.45 11.01
CA GLN A 163 2.91 -10.22 10.39
C GLN A 163 2.24 -9.96 9.03
N ALA A 164 2.13 -10.97 8.20
CA ALA A 164 1.52 -10.85 6.87
C ALA A 164 -0.02 -10.77 6.96
N LEU A 165 -0.64 -11.69 7.71
CA LEU A 165 -2.10 -11.79 7.77
C LEU A 165 -2.75 -10.63 8.53
N TRP A 166 -2.13 -10.13 9.59
CA TRP A 166 -2.64 -8.96 10.31
C TRP A 166 -2.63 -7.71 9.43
N THR A 167 -1.60 -7.54 8.63
CA THR A 167 -1.53 -6.44 7.67
C THR A 167 -2.62 -6.53 6.61
N GLN A 168 -2.85 -7.72 6.06
CA GLN A 168 -3.96 -7.92 5.13
C GLN A 168 -5.32 -7.65 5.80
N ALA A 169 -5.51 -8.11 7.05
CA ALA A 169 -6.76 -7.87 7.77
C ALA A 169 -7.02 -6.38 8.02
N GLU A 170 -5.98 -5.60 8.35
CA GLU A 170 -6.08 -4.15 8.50
C GLU A 170 -6.44 -3.46 7.18
N TYR A 171 -5.77 -3.84 6.09
CA TYR A 171 -6.12 -3.37 4.75
C TYR A 171 -7.59 -3.61 4.43
N GLU A 172 -8.11 -4.83 4.68
CA GLU A 172 -9.51 -5.16 4.43
C GLU A 172 -10.47 -4.35 5.30
N ILE A 173 -10.09 -4.01 6.54
CA ILE A 173 -10.88 -3.15 7.42
C ILE A 173 -10.99 -1.76 6.81
N LEU A 174 -9.86 -1.14 6.47
CA LEU A 174 -9.83 0.20 5.88
C LEU A 174 -10.55 0.25 4.53
N ARG A 175 -10.34 -0.77 3.69
CA ARG A 175 -11.08 -0.88 2.42
C ARG A 175 -12.60 -0.91 2.66
N GLY A 176 -13.04 -1.67 3.65
CA GLY A 176 -14.46 -1.72 4.03
C GLY A 176 -14.99 -0.37 4.48
N GLU A 177 -14.20 0.42 5.18
CA GLU A 177 -14.57 1.78 5.58
C GLU A 177 -14.69 2.72 4.38
N ILE A 178 -13.74 2.67 3.44
CA ILE A 178 -13.79 3.46 2.20
C ILE A 178 -15.07 3.15 1.43
N LEU A 179 -15.36 1.86 1.20
CA LEU A 179 -16.53 1.43 0.44
C LEU A 179 -17.85 1.85 1.11
N ARG A 180 -17.95 1.72 2.44
CA ARG A 180 -19.14 2.19 3.18
C ARG A 180 -19.30 3.70 3.09
N GLY A 181 -18.25 4.45 3.35
CA GLY A 181 -18.30 5.92 3.30
C GLY A 181 -18.65 6.46 1.91
N ALA A 182 -18.21 5.80 0.85
CA ALA A 182 -18.61 6.16 -0.51
C ALA A 182 -20.09 5.84 -0.77
N ALA A 183 -20.55 4.66 -0.37
CA ALA A 183 -21.96 4.28 -0.54
C ALA A 183 -22.92 5.22 0.20
N GLU A 184 -22.58 5.61 1.43
CA GLU A 184 -23.35 6.58 2.22
C GLU A 184 -23.45 7.96 1.56
N LYS A 185 -22.42 8.35 0.80
CA LYS A 185 -22.35 9.64 0.10
C LYS A 185 -22.81 9.57 -1.36
N GLY A 186 -23.15 8.38 -1.86
CA GLY A 186 -23.45 8.17 -3.28
C GLY A 186 -22.25 8.45 -4.20
N ALA A 187 -21.02 8.36 -3.67
CA ALA A 187 -19.80 8.63 -4.41
C ALA A 187 -19.34 7.41 -5.21
N SER A 188 -18.86 7.64 -6.43
CA SER A 188 -18.18 6.62 -7.22
C SER A 188 -16.72 6.52 -6.78
N LEU A 189 -16.23 5.30 -6.66
CA LEU A 189 -14.82 5.02 -6.32
C LEU A 189 -14.13 4.32 -7.49
N PRO A 190 -12.81 4.51 -7.64
CA PRO A 190 -12.01 3.64 -8.48
C PRO A 190 -12.05 2.21 -7.94
N ASP A 191 -11.65 1.25 -8.77
CA ASP A 191 -11.52 -0.14 -8.31
C ASP A 191 -10.36 -0.25 -7.31
N ILE A 192 -10.72 -0.48 -6.05
CA ILE A 192 -9.75 -0.74 -4.99
C ILE A 192 -9.56 -2.24 -4.87
N ALA A 193 -8.34 -2.73 -5.07
CA ALA A 193 -8.02 -4.15 -4.97
C ALA A 193 -8.60 -4.79 -3.70
N ALA A 194 -9.15 -5.98 -3.81
CA ALA A 194 -9.75 -6.66 -2.66
C ALA A 194 -8.73 -6.99 -1.58
N VAL A 195 -7.48 -7.25 -1.99
CA VAL A 195 -6.33 -7.55 -1.13
C VAL A 195 -5.06 -6.97 -1.77
N PRO A 196 -4.01 -6.69 -0.98
CA PRO A 196 -2.69 -6.39 -1.52
C PRO A 196 -2.12 -7.61 -2.27
N ASN A 197 -1.82 -7.46 -3.55
CA ASN A 197 -1.31 -8.54 -4.38
C ASN A 197 0.21 -8.74 -4.28
N LEU A 198 0.91 -7.77 -3.72
CA LEU A 198 2.36 -7.76 -3.56
C LEU A 198 2.71 -7.82 -2.08
N PHE A 199 3.76 -8.56 -1.78
CA PHE A 199 4.36 -8.61 -0.45
C PHE A 199 5.85 -8.28 -0.55
N ARG A 200 6.29 -7.32 0.26
CA ARG A 200 7.70 -6.99 0.40
C ARG A 200 8.17 -7.40 1.79
N LEU A 201 9.17 -8.26 1.83
CA LEU A 201 9.80 -8.66 3.10
C LEU A 201 10.54 -7.46 3.71
N PRO A 202 10.30 -7.14 4.99
CA PRO A 202 11.15 -6.22 5.73
C PRO A 202 12.63 -6.64 5.65
N TYR A 203 13.52 -5.66 5.57
CA TYR A 203 14.96 -5.87 5.42
C TYR A 203 15.37 -6.68 4.18
N GLY A 204 14.46 -6.98 3.26
CA GLY A 204 14.73 -7.80 2.06
C GLY A 204 14.97 -9.29 2.35
N ARG A 205 14.53 -9.80 3.49
CA ARG A 205 14.79 -11.18 3.96
C ARG A 205 13.76 -11.67 4.97
#